data_4201745538d543cc8004dc8d15000c2e
#
_entry.id   4201745538d543cc8004dc8d15000c2e
#
_cell.length_a   1.000
_cell.length_b   1.000
_cell.length_c   1.000
_cell.angle_alpha   90.00
_cell.angle_beta   90.00
_cell.angle_gamma   90.00
#
_symmetry.space_group_name_H-M   'P 1'
#
loop_
_entity.id
_entity.type
_entity.pdbx_description
1 polymer ?
#
loop_
_entity_poly.entity_id
_entity_poly.type
_entity_poly.pdbx_seq_one_letter_code
_entity_poly.pdbx_strand_id
1 'polypeptide(L)'
;MRSYLLFLFSLILFSQTGFTQVLKEASPESAGMSTERLKRIDQLIQEYVDKKWIAGGSAIIARDGKIVYYKAVGYDDIDKKTPLKRDAIFRIASQTKAITSVAVMMLYEEGKFLLKDPISRYIPEFSKPQVLDKFNEADSTYTTVPAKREVTIHDLLTHTSGIGYAQIGSKEATAIYAKNGIVGGIGVGKILLGDKMKKLGSLPLFHQPGEKWTYGLNTDLLGYLVEVVSGMSLDEFFRKRIFEPLGMKDTYFYLPKEKYSRLATLYTEDSAKKVIKAADHVDINGDFDSNYPATEGTYYSGGGGLSSTAFDYAIFMQMLLNGGEYNGKRILGRATVNMMTVSQYDKTNWSSDS
;
A
#
# COMPACT_ATOMS: atom_id res chain seq x y z
N MET A 1 -51.63 27.18 50.00
CA MET A 1 -50.19 27.10 49.93
C MET A 1 -49.83 25.78 49.22
N ARG A 2 -49.45 25.81 47.93
CA ARG A 2 -49.08 24.62 47.16
C ARG A 2 -47.55 24.74 46.85
N SER A 3 -46.81 23.87 47.55
CA SER A 3 -45.32 23.76 47.29
C SER A 3 -45.05 23.00 45.99
N TYR A 4 -44.43 23.67 45.05
CA TYR A 4 -43.91 23.02 43.84
C TYR A 4 -42.50 22.49 44.12
N LEU A 5 -42.34 21.15 44.15
CA LEU A 5 -41.03 20.49 44.13
C LEU A 5 -40.51 20.51 42.70
N LEU A 6 -39.48 21.30 42.43
CA LEU A 6 -38.71 21.25 41.21
C LEU A 6 -37.71 20.08 41.27
N PHE A 7 -37.98 19.01 40.51
CA PHE A 7 -37.01 17.94 40.23
C PHE A 7 -36.02 18.40 39.17
N LEU A 8 -34.82 18.78 39.56
CA LEU A 8 -33.71 18.98 38.67
C LEU A 8 -33.17 17.59 38.24
N PHE A 9 -33.54 17.14 37.04
CA PHE A 9 -32.92 15.98 36.41
C PHE A 9 -31.58 16.43 35.81
N SER A 10 -30.47 16.24 36.52
CA SER A 10 -29.12 16.40 35.97
C SER A 10 -28.86 15.27 34.99
N LEU A 11 -29.01 15.57 33.67
CA LEU A 11 -28.56 14.69 32.61
C LEU A 11 -27.01 14.69 32.59
N ILE A 12 -26.40 13.74 33.29
CA ILE A 12 -24.97 13.46 33.15
C ILE A 12 -24.80 12.79 31.80
N LEU A 13 -24.49 13.61 30.78
CA LEU A 13 -23.96 13.14 29.50
C LEU A 13 -22.60 12.49 29.76
N PHE A 14 -22.59 11.18 30.00
CA PHE A 14 -21.40 10.37 29.84
C PHE A 14 -20.99 10.44 28.35
N SER A 15 -20.22 11.46 27.98
CA SER A 15 -19.41 11.36 26.78
C SER A 15 -18.46 10.19 27.00
N GLN A 16 -18.82 9.03 26.47
CA GLN A 16 -17.84 7.95 26.30
C GLN A 16 -16.77 8.51 25.36
N THR A 17 -15.75 9.16 25.92
CA THR A 17 -14.48 9.35 25.24
C THR A 17 -13.95 7.94 25.02
N GLY A 18 -14.29 7.36 23.90
CA GLY A 18 -13.70 6.10 23.48
C GLY A 18 -12.19 6.34 23.38
N PHE A 19 -11.45 5.89 24.40
CA PHE A 19 -10.01 5.90 24.35
C PHE A 19 -9.60 5.06 23.14
N THR A 20 -9.04 5.70 22.12
CA THR A 20 -8.48 4.99 20.97
C THR A 20 -7.34 4.11 21.47
N GLN A 21 -7.38 2.84 21.09
CA GLN A 21 -6.38 1.88 21.52
C GLN A 21 -5.02 2.24 20.92
N VAL A 22 -4.03 2.43 21.78
CA VAL A 22 -2.63 2.66 21.42
C VAL A 22 -1.87 1.36 21.69
N LEU A 23 -1.05 0.95 20.72
CA LEU A 23 -0.27 -0.28 20.80
C LEU A 23 0.74 -0.23 21.95
N LYS A 24 0.62 -1.20 22.88
CA LYS A 24 1.54 -1.38 24.01
C LYS A 24 1.86 -2.86 24.20
N GLU A 25 3.12 -3.18 24.48
CA GLU A 25 3.52 -4.56 24.78
C GLU A 25 2.81 -5.04 26.05
N ALA A 26 2.27 -6.26 26.00
CA ALA A 26 1.55 -6.88 27.11
C ALA A 26 1.68 -8.41 27.05
N SER A 27 1.36 -9.10 28.15
CA SER A 27 1.32 -10.55 28.12
C SER A 27 0.18 -11.06 27.22
N PRO A 28 0.39 -12.14 26.48
CA PRO A 28 -0.64 -12.76 25.64
C PRO A 28 -1.93 -13.06 26.40
N GLU A 29 -1.82 -13.56 27.62
CA GLU A 29 -2.96 -13.94 28.48
C GLU A 29 -3.85 -12.74 28.80
N SER A 30 -3.25 -11.54 28.92
CA SER A 30 -4.01 -10.30 29.17
C SER A 30 -4.93 -9.89 28.03
N ALA A 31 -4.72 -10.47 26.84
CA ALA A 31 -5.54 -10.29 25.64
C ALA A 31 -6.28 -11.58 25.25
N GLY A 32 -6.38 -12.56 26.17
CA GLY A 32 -7.04 -13.84 25.90
C GLY A 32 -6.33 -14.71 24.87
N MET A 33 -4.99 -14.56 24.73
CA MET A 33 -4.15 -15.38 23.87
C MET A 33 -3.18 -16.21 24.71
N SER A 34 -2.72 -17.34 24.16
CA SER A 34 -1.82 -18.26 24.88
C SER A 34 -0.39 -18.05 24.45
N THR A 35 0.50 -17.73 25.38
CA THR A 35 1.94 -17.66 25.17
C THR A 35 2.46 -18.96 24.55
N GLU A 36 2.00 -20.13 25.03
CA GLU A 36 2.44 -21.43 24.52
C GLU A 36 2.06 -21.64 23.03
N ARG A 37 0.84 -21.19 22.65
CA ARG A 37 0.40 -21.28 21.25
C ARG A 37 1.16 -20.31 20.34
N LEU A 38 1.50 -19.13 20.82
CA LEU A 38 2.26 -18.15 20.07
C LEU A 38 3.70 -18.61 19.78
N LYS A 39 4.31 -19.48 20.61
CA LYS A 39 5.59 -20.10 20.33
C LYS A 39 5.62 -20.92 19.04
N ARG A 40 4.47 -21.38 18.57
CA ARG A 40 4.37 -22.10 17.28
C ARG A 40 4.78 -21.22 16.10
N ILE A 41 4.64 -19.89 16.21
CA ILE A 41 5.10 -18.94 15.20
C ILE A 41 6.63 -18.96 15.14
N ASP A 42 7.30 -18.93 16.30
CA ASP A 42 8.76 -19.04 16.37
C ASP A 42 9.24 -20.34 15.71
N GLN A 43 8.59 -21.44 16.05
CA GLN A 43 8.92 -22.77 15.52
C GLN A 43 8.73 -22.85 14.00
N LEU A 44 7.61 -22.31 13.48
CA LEU A 44 7.32 -22.32 12.04
C LEU A 44 8.33 -21.48 11.26
N ILE A 45 8.62 -20.27 11.72
CA ILE A 45 9.61 -19.41 11.05
C ILE A 45 11.00 -20.08 11.11
N GLN A 46 11.37 -20.64 12.27
CA GLN A 46 12.65 -21.33 12.41
C GLN A 46 12.76 -22.55 11.49
N GLU A 47 11.70 -23.35 11.37
CA GLU A 47 11.63 -24.47 10.44
C GLU A 47 11.90 -24.04 8.98
N TYR A 48 11.30 -22.90 8.56
CA TYR A 48 11.50 -22.37 7.20
C TYR A 48 12.93 -21.84 7.00
N VAL A 49 13.53 -21.24 8.03
CA VAL A 49 14.94 -20.83 8.01
C VAL A 49 15.86 -22.04 7.92
N ASP A 50 15.61 -23.09 8.72
CA ASP A 50 16.40 -24.33 8.73
C ASP A 50 16.33 -25.07 7.39
N LYS A 51 15.15 -25.06 6.76
CA LYS A 51 14.93 -25.60 5.41
C LYS A 51 15.51 -24.70 4.30
N LYS A 52 16.03 -23.53 4.65
CA LYS A 52 16.55 -22.53 3.71
C LYS A 52 15.52 -22.04 2.70
N TRP A 53 14.24 -21.98 3.08
CA TRP A 53 13.17 -21.41 2.28
C TRP A 53 13.08 -19.91 2.43
N ILE A 54 13.46 -19.37 3.59
CA ILE A 54 13.58 -17.95 3.87
C ILE A 54 14.87 -17.67 4.67
N ALA A 55 15.36 -16.44 4.60
CA ALA A 55 16.47 -16.00 5.43
C ALA A 55 16.06 -15.77 6.88
N GLY A 56 14.91 -15.17 7.07
CA GLY A 56 14.33 -14.83 8.36
C GLY A 56 12.97 -14.17 8.18
N GLY A 57 12.30 -13.89 9.30
CA GLY A 57 11.01 -13.22 9.31
C GLY A 57 10.81 -12.41 10.58
N SER A 58 10.12 -11.27 10.46
CA SER A 58 9.62 -10.48 11.58
C SER A 58 8.10 -10.52 11.59
N ALA A 59 7.51 -10.78 12.77
CA ALA A 59 6.07 -10.81 12.92
C ALA A 59 5.63 -10.07 14.17
N ILE A 60 4.48 -9.38 14.06
CA ILE A 60 3.81 -8.69 15.15
C ILE A 60 2.35 -9.13 15.21
N ILE A 61 1.83 -9.34 16.41
CA ILE A 61 0.41 -9.57 16.65
C ILE A 61 -0.06 -8.62 17.73
N ALA A 62 -1.10 -7.88 17.41
CA ALA A 62 -1.79 -7.02 18.38
C ALA A 62 -3.26 -7.43 18.49
N ARG A 63 -3.78 -7.39 19.71
CA ARG A 63 -5.18 -7.62 20.01
C ARG A 63 -5.64 -6.65 21.10
N ASP A 64 -6.73 -5.95 20.87
CA ASP A 64 -7.28 -4.96 21.79
C ASP A 64 -6.25 -3.89 22.23
N GLY A 65 -5.45 -3.39 21.27
CA GLY A 65 -4.38 -2.42 21.51
C GLY A 65 -3.14 -3.00 22.22
N LYS A 66 -3.09 -4.30 22.50
CA LYS A 66 -1.99 -4.98 23.17
C LYS A 66 -1.14 -5.75 22.17
N ILE A 67 0.13 -5.44 22.11
CA ILE A 67 1.11 -6.23 21.35
C ILE A 67 1.44 -7.47 22.17
N VAL A 68 0.96 -8.62 21.74
CA VAL A 68 1.09 -9.90 22.42
C VAL A 68 2.20 -10.78 21.83
N TYR A 69 2.70 -10.38 20.65
CA TYR A 69 3.82 -11.01 19.98
C TYR A 69 4.54 -9.97 19.12
N TYR A 70 5.83 -9.83 19.27
CA TYR A 70 6.66 -9.02 18.37
C TYR A 70 8.09 -9.54 18.38
N LYS A 71 8.45 -10.34 17.39
CA LYS A 71 9.75 -11.00 17.30
C LYS A 71 10.26 -11.05 15.88
N ALA A 72 11.57 -11.27 15.76
CA ALA A 72 12.24 -11.69 14.54
C ALA A 72 12.95 -13.01 14.79
N VAL A 73 12.99 -13.87 13.76
CA VAL A 73 13.64 -15.18 13.77
C VAL A 73 14.47 -15.30 12.50
N GLY A 74 15.63 -15.94 12.57
CA GLY A 74 16.53 -16.13 11.43
C GLY A 74 17.53 -14.97 11.26
N TYR A 75 17.94 -14.77 10.02
CA TYR A 75 19.08 -13.92 9.69
C TYR A 75 18.69 -12.77 8.77
N ASP A 76 19.32 -11.61 8.99
CA ASP A 76 19.38 -10.54 8.01
C ASP A 76 20.41 -10.86 6.91
N ASP A 77 21.60 -11.34 7.31
CA ASP A 77 22.62 -11.82 6.39
C ASP A 77 22.93 -13.30 6.71
N ILE A 78 22.53 -14.21 5.81
CA ILE A 78 22.69 -15.66 6.00
C ILE A 78 24.18 -16.04 6.02
N ASP A 79 24.99 -15.44 5.15
CA ASP A 79 26.40 -15.79 4.98
C ASP A 79 27.23 -15.37 6.19
N LYS A 80 26.95 -14.18 6.72
CA LYS A 80 27.57 -13.64 7.92
C LYS A 80 26.90 -14.10 9.21
N LYS A 81 25.77 -14.80 9.12
CA LYS A 81 24.92 -15.19 10.26
C LYS A 81 24.51 -14.00 11.14
N THR A 82 24.30 -12.84 10.52
CA THR A 82 23.82 -11.65 11.22
C THR A 82 22.35 -11.85 11.59
N PRO A 83 21.95 -11.81 12.87
CA PRO A 83 20.55 -12.03 13.25
C PRO A 83 19.64 -10.95 12.68
N LEU A 84 18.46 -11.34 12.22
CA LEU A 84 17.40 -10.40 11.86
C LEU A 84 16.86 -9.69 13.11
N LYS A 85 16.74 -8.38 13.06
CA LYS A 85 16.18 -7.58 14.15
C LYS A 85 14.69 -7.36 13.95
N ARG A 86 13.91 -7.28 15.05
CA ARG A 86 12.46 -7.04 14.97
C ARG A 86 12.12 -5.67 14.40
N ASP A 87 13.02 -4.71 14.49
CA ASP A 87 12.91 -3.34 13.96
C ASP A 87 13.55 -3.17 12.57
N ALA A 88 13.86 -4.26 11.88
CA ALA A 88 14.32 -4.21 10.50
C ALA A 88 13.29 -3.53 9.59
N ILE A 89 13.78 -2.77 8.62
CA ILE A 89 12.96 -2.06 7.65
C ILE A 89 12.85 -2.92 6.40
N PHE A 90 11.63 -3.27 6.01
CA PHE A 90 11.35 -4.11 4.86
C PHE A 90 10.75 -3.28 3.73
N ARG A 91 11.05 -3.63 2.49
CA ARG A 91 10.32 -3.17 1.31
C ARG A 91 8.93 -3.78 1.37
N ILE A 92 7.90 -2.95 1.61
CA ILE A 92 6.53 -3.46 1.83
C ILE A 92 5.72 -3.61 0.54
N ALA A 93 6.32 -3.25 -0.59
CA ALA A 93 5.73 -3.41 -1.91
C ALA A 93 4.23 -2.99 -1.92
N SER A 94 3.34 -3.85 -2.39
CA SER A 94 1.90 -3.53 -2.56
C SER A 94 1.13 -3.22 -1.27
N GLN A 95 1.69 -3.42 -0.09
CA GLN A 95 1.10 -2.89 1.14
C GLN A 95 1.07 -1.34 1.15
N THR A 96 1.90 -0.68 0.33
CA THR A 96 1.84 0.76 0.04
C THR A 96 0.45 1.20 -0.41
N LYS A 97 -0.26 0.37 -1.17
CA LYS A 97 -1.58 0.69 -1.74
C LYS A 97 -2.63 1.07 -0.69
N ALA A 98 -2.60 0.42 0.46
CA ALA A 98 -3.53 0.76 1.55
C ALA A 98 -3.29 2.19 2.07
N ILE A 99 -2.02 2.60 2.20
CA ILE A 99 -1.65 3.94 2.65
C ILE A 99 -2.03 4.98 1.58
N THR A 100 -1.77 4.70 0.30
CA THR A 100 -2.20 5.57 -0.81
C THR A 100 -3.71 5.72 -0.86
N SER A 101 -4.46 4.63 -0.66
CA SER A 101 -5.93 4.69 -0.61
C SER A 101 -6.42 5.55 0.56
N VAL A 102 -5.78 5.48 1.73
CA VAL A 102 -6.07 6.37 2.86
C VAL A 102 -5.82 7.83 2.47
N ALA A 103 -4.70 8.15 1.81
CA ALA A 103 -4.40 9.51 1.35
C ALA A 103 -5.47 10.06 0.38
N VAL A 104 -5.91 9.24 -0.57
CA VAL A 104 -7.02 9.57 -1.49
C VAL A 104 -8.31 9.84 -0.71
N MET A 105 -8.64 8.99 0.26
CA MET A 105 -9.86 9.16 1.04
C MET A 105 -9.80 10.34 2.01
N MET A 106 -8.62 10.76 2.46
CA MET A 106 -8.44 12.03 3.19
C MET A 106 -8.84 13.24 2.33
N LEU A 107 -8.37 13.29 1.08
CA LEU A 107 -8.73 14.35 0.15
C LEU A 107 -10.20 14.30 -0.27
N TYR A 108 -10.79 13.11 -0.35
CA TYR A 108 -12.23 12.92 -0.53
C TYR A 108 -13.03 13.53 0.64
N GLU A 109 -12.66 13.25 1.89
CA GLU A 109 -13.29 13.84 3.08
C GLU A 109 -13.14 15.36 3.12
N GLU A 110 -12.06 15.90 2.59
CA GLU A 110 -11.84 17.34 2.44
C GLU A 110 -12.67 17.97 1.30
N GLY A 111 -13.49 17.18 0.60
CA GLY A 111 -14.33 17.66 -0.49
C GLY A 111 -13.55 18.08 -1.75
N LYS A 112 -12.33 17.59 -1.93
CA LYS A 112 -11.50 17.95 -3.09
C LYS A 112 -12.01 17.34 -4.39
N PHE A 113 -12.70 16.20 -4.31
CA PHE A 113 -13.31 15.50 -5.43
C PHE A 113 -14.41 14.53 -4.94
N LEU A 114 -15.21 14.03 -5.89
CA LEU A 114 -16.10 12.90 -5.67
C LEU A 114 -15.48 11.62 -6.26
N LEU A 115 -15.75 10.46 -5.65
CA LEU A 115 -15.21 9.18 -6.15
C LEU A 115 -15.65 8.86 -7.58
N LYS A 116 -16.82 9.37 -8.01
CA LYS A 116 -17.35 9.24 -9.39
C LYS A 116 -16.82 10.28 -10.36
N ASP A 117 -16.02 11.24 -9.91
CA ASP A 117 -15.40 12.19 -10.83
C ASP A 117 -14.45 11.46 -11.78
N PRO A 118 -14.44 11.84 -13.07
CA PRO A 118 -13.46 11.31 -14.01
C PRO A 118 -12.06 11.83 -13.63
N ILE A 119 -11.08 10.94 -13.70
CA ILE A 119 -9.68 11.28 -13.39
C ILE A 119 -9.14 12.39 -14.31
N SER A 120 -9.67 12.49 -15.53
CA SER A 120 -9.33 13.51 -16.52
C SER A 120 -9.56 14.95 -16.06
N ARG A 121 -10.46 15.16 -15.08
CA ARG A 121 -10.69 16.48 -14.47
C ARG A 121 -9.41 17.01 -13.78
N TYR A 122 -8.56 16.13 -13.30
CA TYR A 122 -7.34 16.43 -12.55
C TYR A 122 -6.07 16.14 -13.37
N ILE A 123 -6.14 15.15 -14.26
CA ILE A 123 -5.06 14.67 -15.12
C ILE A 123 -5.60 14.58 -16.54
N PRO A 124 -5.56 15.68 -17.32
CA PRO A 124 -6.23 15.80 -18.62
C PRO A 124 -5.81 14.77 -19.66
N GLU A 125 -4.62 14.18 -19.50
CA GLU A 125 -4.11 13.13 -20.39
C GLU A 125 -4.99 11.87 -20.41
N PHE A 126 -5.87 11.70 -19.42
CA PHE A 126 -6.86 10.61 -19.35
C PHE A 126 -8.20 10.98 -19.99
N SER A 127 -8.33 12.14 -20.66
CA SER A 127 -9.52 12.47 -21.41
C SER A 127 -9.64 11.61 -22.67
N LYS A 128 -10.87 11.20 -23.01
CA LYS A 128 -11.18 10.37 -24.20
C LYS A 128 -10.34 9.08 -24.26
N PRO A 129 -10.34 8.26 -23.20
CA PRO A 129 -9.52 7.06 -23.15
C PRO A 129 -9.88 6.09 -24.28
N GLN A 130 -8.87 5.36 -24.76
CA GLN A 130 -9.01 4.32 -25.78
C GLN A 130 -8.86 2.96 -25.11
N VAL A 131 -9.54 1.95 -25.62
CA VAL A 131 -9.47 0.57 -25.16
C VAL A 131 -8.83 -0.27 -26.25
N LEU A 132 -7.92 -1.16 -25.89
CA LEU A 132 -7.28 -2.11 -26.79
C LEU A 132 -8.35 -2.97 -27.48
N ASP A 133 -8.31 -3.01 -28.81
CA ASP A 133 -9.20 -3.85 -29.63
C ASP A 133 -8.46 -5.09 -30.13
N LYS A 134 -7.34 -4.89 -30.85
CA LYS A 134 -6.50 -5.98 -31.36
C LYS A 134 -5.05 -5.71 -31.08
N PHE A 135 -4.31 -6.78 -30.79
CA PHE A 135 -2.87 -6.74 -30.56
C PHE A 135 -2.16 -7.73 -31.49
N ASN A 136 -1.08 -7.28 -32.12
CA ASN A 136 -0.23 -8.13 -32.94
C ASN A 136 1.04 -8.48 -32.14
N GLU A 137 1.18 -9.73 -31.76
CA GLU A 137 2.33 -10.21 -30.96
C GLU A 137 3.68 -10.10 -31.71
N ALA A 138 3.67 -10.14 -33.07
CA ALA A 138 4.89 -10.18 -33.84
C ALA A 138 5.67 -8.84 -33.82
N ASP A 139 4.95 -7.71 -33.75
CA ASP A 139 5.54 -6.37 -33.84
C ASP A 139 5.06 -5.40 -32.76
N SER A 140 4.19 -5.89 -31.85
CA SER A 140 3.56 -5.10 -30.80
C SER A 140 2.75 -3.91 -31.31
N THR A 141 2.23 -3.99 -32.54
CA THR A 141 1.23 -3.03 -33.04
C THR A 141 -0.15 -3.36 -32.51
N TYR A 142 -1.02 -2.34 -32.43
CA TYR A 142 -2.36 -2.54 -31.90
C TYR A 142 -3.37 -1.56 -32.50
N THR A 143 -4.64 -1.93 -32.45
CA THR A 143 -5.77 -1.04 -32.72
C THR A 143 -6.54 -0.76 -31.47
N THR A 144 -7.29 0.33 -31.43
CA THR A 144 -8.08 0.74 -30.29
C THR A 144 -9.49 1.13 -30.71
N VAL A 145 -10.41 1.05 -29.75
CA VAL A 145 -11.77 1.60 -29.83
C VAL A 145 -12.00 2.61 -28.71
N PRO A 146 -12.87 3.59 -28.87
CA PRO A 146 -13.18 4.52 -27.80
C PRO A 146 -13.70 3.79 -26.54
N ALA A 147 -13.30 4.24 -25.36
CA ALA A 147 -13.92 3.79 -24.13
C ALA A 147 -15.38 4.28 -24.07
N LYS A 148 -16.27 3.45 -23.50
CA LYS A 148 -17.70 3.77 -23.30
C LYS A 148 -17.91 4.93 -22.32
N ARG A 149 -16.97 5.15 -21.42
CA ARG A 149 -16.92 6.26 -20.47
C ARG A 149 -15.50 6.54 -20.02
N GLU A 150 -15.29 7.65 -19.37
CA GLU A 150 -14.02 7.97 -18.74
C GLU A 150 -13.76 7.12 -17.48
N VAL A 151 -12.50 6.98 -17.12
CA VAL A 151 -12.05 6.33 -15.88
C VAL A 151 -12.36 7.24 -14.70
N THR A 152 -13.01 6.72 -13.68
CA THR A 152 -13.29 7.44 -12.43
C THR A 152 -12.24 7.15 -11.35
N ILE A 153 -12.18 7.99 -10.32
CA ILE A 153 -11.34 7.76 -9.13
C ILE A 153 -11.76 6.45 -8.45
N HIS A 154 -13.06 6.12 -8.43
CA HIS A 154 -13.56 4.85 -7.92
C HIS A 154 -13.01 3.65 -8.69
N ASP A 155 -12.97 3.71 -10.04
CA ASP A 155 -12.40 2.63 -10.85
C ASP A 155 -10.93 2.36 -10.51
N LEU A 156 -10.16 3.42 -10.20
CA LEU A 156 -8.77 3.31 -9.80
C LEU A 156 -8.63 2.65 -8.41
N LEU A 157 -9.43 3.07 -7.43
CA LEU A 157 -9.43 2.48 -6.07
C LEU A 157 -9.83 1.01 -6.08
N THR A 158 -10.67 0.60 -7.02
CA THR A 158 -11.19 -0.77 -7.11
C THR A 158 -10.48 -1.63 -8.15
N HIS A 159 -9.46 -1.11 -8.83
CA HIS A 159 -8.78 -1.81 -9.93
C HIS A 159 -9.71 -2.25 -11.09
N THR A 160 -10.71 -1.43 -11.41
CA THR A 160 -11.66 -1.69 -12.52
C THR A 160 -11.50 -0.73 -13.69
N SER A 161 -10.42 0.06 -13.71
CA SER A 161 -10.19 1.08 -14.74
C SER A 161 -9.82 0.52 -16.12
N GLY A 162 -9.28 -0.69 -16.19
CA GLY A 162 -8.64 -1.24 -17.40
C GLY A 162 -7.14 -0.94 -17.51
N ILE A 163 -6.53 -0.26 -16.56
CA ILE A 163 -5.09 -0.06 -16.50
C ILE A 163 -4.41 -1.34 -16.01
N GLY A 164 -3.44 -1.86 -16.79
CA GLY A 164 -2.66 -3.04 -16.45
C GLY A 164 -1.35 -2.75 -15.71
N TYR A 165 -0.50 -3.76 -15.63
CA TYR A 165 0.86 -3.69 -15.07
C TYR A 165 1.90 -4.04 -16.15
N ALA A 166 3.09 -3.44 -16.05
CA ALA A 166 4.17 -3.72 -17.01
C ALA A 166 4.81 -5.10 -16.81
N GLN A 167 4.94 -5.56 -15.55
CA GLN A 167 5.69 -6.78 -15.22
C GLN A 167 4.81 -8.00 -14.93
N ILE A 168 3.62 -7.78 -14.39
CA ILE A 168 2.70 -8.83 -13.92
C ILE A 168 1.32 -8.64 -14.56
N GLY A 169 1.30 -8.34 -15.85
CA GLY A 169 0.09 -8.12 -16.62
C GLY A 169 -0.06 -9.13 -17.74
N SER A 170 -0.98 -8.84 -18.64
CA SER A 170 -1.09 -9.56 -19.90
C SER A 170 0.14 -9.32 -20.78
N LYS A 171 0.37 -10.19 -21.78
CA LYS A 171 1.45 -10.02 -22.76
C LYS A 171 1.37 -8.67 -23.47
N GLU A 172 0.15 -8.25 -23.80
CA GLU A 172 -0.13 -6.96 -24.45
C GLU A 172 0.28 -5.80 -23.55
N ALA A 173 -0.10 -5.85 -22.24
CA ALA A 173 0.26 -4.81 -21.29
C ALA A 173 1.78 -4.71 -21.14
N THR A 174 2.46 -5.84 -20.97
CA THR A 174 3.93 -5.90 -20.87
C THR A 174 4.59 -5.28 -22.10
N ALA A 175 4.18 -5.69 -23.31
CA ALA A 175 4.79 -5.22 -24.57
C ALA A 175 4.51 -3.73 -24.81
N ILE A 176 3.25 -3.28 -24.65
CA ILE A 176 2.88 -1.89 -24.89
C ILE A 176 3.57 -0.97 -23.88
N TYR A 177 3.61 -1.35 -22.61
CA TYR A 177 4.21 -0.53 -21.55
C TYR A 177 5.74 -0.48 -21.69
N ALA A 178 6.40 -1.60 -21.96
CA ALA A 178 7.85 -1.63 -22.21
C ALA A 178 8.24 -0.72 -23.38
N LYS A 179 7.56 -0.82 -24.53
CA LYS A 179 7.78 0.03 -25.72
C LYS A 179 7.62 1.52 -25.43
N ASN A 180 6.79 1.87 -24.44
CA ASN A 180 6.52 3.24 -24.05
C ASN A 180 7.28 3.69 -22.79
N GLY A 181 8.17 2.86 -22.24
CA GLY A 181 8.97 3.17 -21.06
C GLY A 181 8.13 3.39 -19.80
N ILE A 182 6.97 2.71 -19.70
CA ILE A 182 6.19 2.65 -18.45
C ILE A 182 6.85 1.65 -17.53
N VAL A 183 7.15 2.07 -16.33
CA VAL A 183 7.89 1.30 -15.32
C VAL A 183 6.95 0.71 -14.26
N GLY A 184 7.37 -0.34 -13.62
CA GLY A 184 6.58 -1.06 -12.61
C GLY A 184 6.52 -0.45 -11.22
N GLY A 185 7.12 0.70 -11.04
CA GLY A 185 6.91 1.52 -9.85
C GLY A 185 7.84 1.29 -8.65
N ILE A 186 8.72 0.30 -8.66
CA ILE A 186 9.65 0.07 -7.54
C ILE A 186 11.09 0.23 -8.03
N GLY A 187 11.92 0.96 -7.27
CA GLY A 187 13.35 1.07 -7.56
C GLY A 187 13.74 1.93 -8.77
N VAL A 188 12.89 2.81 -9.21
CA VAL A 188 12.99 3.52 -10.51
C VAL A 188 13.94 4.73 -10.51
N GLY A 189 14.46 5.15 -9.39
CA GLY A 189 15.45 6.22 -9.33
C GLY A 189 14.92 7.65 -9.55
N LYS A 190 15.68 8.46 -10.33
CA LYS A 190 15.44 9.91 -10.44
C LYS A 190 14.54 10.30 -11.63
N ILE A 191 13.32 9.78 -11.66
CA ILE A 191 12.23 10.21 -12.55
C ILE A 191 11.02 10.65 -11.74
N LEU A 192 10.17 11.50 -12.31
CA LEU A 192 8.96 11.95 -11.63
C LEU A 192 7.80 10.99 -11.90
N LEU A 193 7.04 10.67 -10.86
CA LEU A 193 5.82 9.86 -10.96
C LEU A 193 4.86 10.46 -11.99
N GLY A 194 4.65 11.78 -11.92
CA GLY A 194 3.75 12.50 -12.83
C GLY A 194 4.06 12.31 -14.30
N ASP A 195 5.35 12.29 -14.69
CA ASP A 195 5.73 12.12 -16.10
C ASP A 195 5.31 10.74 -16.63
N LYS A 196 5.46 9.70 -15.82
CA LYS A 196 5.04 8.33 -16.19
C LYS A 196 3.52 8.19 -16.18
N MET A 197 2.82 8.79 -15.24
CA MET A 197 1.36 8.75 -15.18
C MET A 197 0.71 9.53 -16.31
N LYS A 198 1.24 10.69 -16.69
CA LYS A 198 0.79 11.42 -17.89
C LYS A 198 1.00 10.60 -19.15
N LYS A 199 2.18 9.98 -19.32
CA LYS A 199 2.44 9.09 -20.46
C LYS A 199 1.48 7.91 -20.48
N LEU A 200 1.16 7.31 -19.32
CA LEU A 200 0.20 6.22 -19.20
C LEU A 200 -1.20 6.62 -19.72
N GLY A 201 -1.63 7.88 -19.51
CA GLY A 201 -2.89 8.41 -20.01
C GLY A 201 -3.03 8.41 -21.54
N SER A 202 -1.91 8.37 -22.27
CA SER A 202 -1.91 8.28 -23.74
C SER A 202 -1.96 6.84 -24.28
N LEU A 203 -1.93 5.83 -23.39
CA LEU A 203 -1.91 4.43 -23.77
C LEU A 203 -3.29 3.78 -23.61
N PRO A 204 -3.56 2.67 -24.32
CA PRO A 204 -4.87 2.02 -24.24
C PRO A 204 -5.11 1.37 -22.88
N LEU A 205 -6.36 1.39 -22.46
CA LEU A 205 -6.89 0.51 -21.43
C LEU A 205 -7.03 -0.90 -21.98
N PHE A 206 -6.93 -1.93 -21.15
CA PHE A 206 -7.02 -3.34 -21.57
C PHE A 206 -8.44 -3.91 -21.51
N HIS A 207 -9.39 -3.15 -21.00
CA HIS A 207 -10.84 -3.42 -21.05
C HIS A 207 -11.61 -2.12 -20.78
N GLN A 208 -12.92 -2.14 -20.99
CA GLN A 208 -13.79 -1.00 -20.69
C GLN A 208 -13.78 -0.68 -19.18
N PRO A 209 -13.76 0.62 -18.80
CA PRO A 209 -13.80 1.01 -17.39
C PRO A 209 -15.04 0.44 -16.67
N GLY A 210 -14.82 -0.22 -15.53
CA GLY A 210 -15.85 -0.87 -14.73
C GLY A 210 -16.25 -2.28 -15.16
N GLU A 211 -15.70 -2.81 -16.26
CA GLU A 211 -16.12 -4.11 -16.80
C GLU A 211 -15.61 -5.28 -15.99
N LYS A 212 -14.35 -5.25 -15.59
CA LYS A 212 -13.72 -6.31 -14.79
C LYS A 212 -12.60 -5.79 -13.92
N TRP A 213 -12.15 -6.62 -13.00
CA TRP A 213 -10.99 -6.33 -12.17
C TRP A 213 -9.69 -6.64 -12.94
N THR A 214 -8.74 -5.70 -12.90
CA THR A 214 -7.40 -5.90 -13.46
C THR A 214 -6.38 -5.23 -12.56
N TYR A 215 -5.50 -6.02 -11.97
CA TYR A 215 -4.41 -5.50 -11.17
C TYR A 215 -3.45 -4.67 -12.02
N GLY A 216 -3.17 -3.43 -11.61
CA GLY A 216 -2.40 -2.52 -12.45
C GLY A 216 -1.87 -1.30 -11.70
N LEU A 217 -1.32 -0.35 -12.47
CA LEU A 217 -0.72 0.91 -12.00
C LEU A 217 -1.78 1.92 -11.47
N ASN A 218 -2.99 1.45 -11.17
CA ASN A 218 -4.08 2.28 -10.67
C ASN A 218 -3.67 3.11 -9.46
N THR A 219 -2.95 2.50 -8.52
CA THR A 219 -2.59 3.16 -7.27
C THR A 219 -1.38 4.09 -7.43
N ASP A 220 -0.54 3.89 -8.43
CA ASP A 220 0.47 4.87 -8.84
C ASP A 220 -0.20 6.12 -9.40
N LEU A 221 -1.23 5.95 -10.25
CA LEU A 221 -2.02 7.05 -10.77
C LEU A 221 -2.79 7.78 -9.65
N LEU A 222 -3.31 7.05 -8.66
CA LEU A 222 -3.90 7.66 -7.45
C LEU A 222 -2.86 8.42 -6.63
N GLY A 223 -1.62 7.93 -6.54
CA GLY A 223 -0.52 8.66 -5.92
C GLY A 223 -0.26 10.00 -6.62
N TYR A 224 -0.25 9.98 -7.95
CA TYR A 224 -0.12 11.23 -8.73
C TYR A 224 -1.35 12.14 -8.57
N LEU A 225 -2.56 11.60 -8.46
CA LEU A 225 -3.75 12.39 -8.11
C LEU A 225 -3.57 13.12 -6.76
N VAL A 226 -3.01 12.45 -5.75
CA VAL A 226 -2.70 13.08 -4.46
C VAL A 226 -1.73 14.24 -4.65
N GLU A 227 -0.67 14.09 -5.45
CA GLU A 227 0.27 15.20 -5.74
C GLU A 227 -0.43 16.38 -6.42
N VAL A 228 -1.22 16.12 -7.47
CA VAL A 228 -1.93 17.19 -8.22
C VAL A 228 -2.91 17.94 -7.35
N VAL A 229 -3.69 17.22 -6.54
CA VAL A 229 -4.78 17.83 -5.74
C VAL A 229 -4.25 18.54 -4.49
N SER A 230 -3.20 17.99 -3.87
CA SER A 230 -2.64 18.56 -2.63
C SER A 230 -1.58 19.63 -2.88
N GLY A 231 -0.94 19.62 -4.04
CA GLY A 231 0.23 20.45 -4.33
C GLY A 231 1.51 20.03 -3.61
N MET A 232 1.52 18.84 -2.97
CA MET A 232 2.66 18.24 -2.29
C MET A 232 3.17 17.04 -3.09
N SER A 233 4.47 16.71 -2.98
CA SER A 233 4.92 15.40 -3.42
C SER A 233 4.23 14.29 -2.60
N LEU A 234 4.09 13.09 -3.14
CA LEU A 234 3.46 11.98 -2.43
C LEU A 234 4.21 11.64 -1.13
N ASP A 235 5.54 11.72 -1.14
CA ASP A 235 6.38 11.56 0.04
C ASP A 235 6.06 12.60 1.12
N GLU A 236 6.01 13.86 0.73
CA GLU A 236 5.70 14.95 1.66
C GLU A 236 4.29 14.81 2.24
N PHE A 237 3.29 14.45 1.41
CA PHE A 237 1.92 14.25 1.86
C PHE A 237 1.85 13.10 2.87
N PHE A 238 2.43 11.94 2.56
CA PHE A 238 2.41 10.79 3.48
C PHE A 238 3.12 11.12 4.79
N ARG A 239 4.29 11.72 4.72
CA ARG A 239 5.07 12.06 5.91
C ARG A 239 4.30 13.03 6.81
N LYS A 240 3.85 14.18 6.28
CA LYS A 240 3.20 15.22 7.07
C LYS A 240 1.79 14.88 7.53
N ARG A 241 1.04 14.15 6.69
CA ARG A 241 -0.38 13.95 6.88
C ARG A 241 -0.74 12.60 7.49
N ILE A 242 0.15 11.60 7.39
CA ILE A 242 -0.10 10.23 7.87
C ILE A 242 0.97 9.80 8.87
N PHE A 243 2.25 9.79 8.48
CA PHE A 243 3.29 9.15 9.29
C PHE A 243 3.63 9.95 10.56
N GLU A 244 3.89 11.25 10.46
CA GLU A 244 4.19 12.10 11.62
C GLU A 244 3.03 12.14 12.62
N PRO A 245 1.75 12.35 12.21
CA PRO A 245 0.63 12.30 13.14
C PRO A 245 0.44 10.96 13.85
N LEU A 246 0.72 9.85 13.15
CA LEU A 246 0.60 8.50 13.72
C LEU A 246 1.84 8.07 14.52
N GLY A 247 2.97 8.79 14.39
CA GLY A 247 4.23 8.41 15.00
C GLY A 247 4.95 7.26 14.29
N MET A 248 4.68 7.04 13.00
CA MET A 248 5.37 6.08 12.13
C MET A 248 6.72 6.66 11.72
N LYS A 249 7.79 6.27 12.40
CA LYS A 249 9.12 6.89 12.28
C LYS A 249 10.07 6.16 11.33
N ASP A 250 9.65 5.01 10.85
CA ASP A 250 10.48 4.09 10.07
C ASP A 250 9.81 3.70 8.74
N THR A 251 8.93 4.58 8.21
CA THR A 251 8.21 4.37 6.95
C THR A 251 8.60 5.45 5.93
N TYR A 252 9.16 5.04 4.77
CA TYR A 252 9.75 5.94 3.78
C TYR A 252 9.64 5.39 2.37
N PHE A 253 9.64 6.29 1.37
CA PHE A 253 9.93 5.92 -0.02
C PHE A 253 11.44 5.74 -0.23
N TYR A 254 12.25 6.64 0.29
CA TYR A 254 13.72 6.57 0.28
C TYR A 254 14.23 6.80 1.69
N LEU A 255 15.07 5.90 2.18
CA LEU A 255 15.54 5.94 3.56
C LEU A 255 16.54 7.08 3.79
N PRO A 256 16.47 7.76 4.92
CA PRO A 256 17.58 8.61 5.36
C PRO A 256 18.81 7.74 5.71
N LYS A 257 20.01 8.27 5.49
CA LYS A 257 21.28 7.52 5.59
C LYS A 257 21.49 6.81 6.92
N GLU A 258 21.05 7.41 8.01
CA GLU A 258 21.17 6.86 9.37
C GLU A 258 20.34 5.57 9.57
N LYS A 259 19.43 5.26 8.66
CA LYS A 259 18.58 4.06 8.71
C LYS A 259 19.01 2.94 7.74
N TYR A 260 20.00 3.18 6.89
CA TYR A 260 20.46 2.19 5.91
C TYR A 260 20.85 0.86 6.54
N SER A 261 21.51 0.90 7.71
CA SER A 261 21.91 -0.30 8.44
C SER A 261 20.78 -1.16 8.99
N ARG A 262 19.53 -0.67 8.91
CA ARG A 262 18.33 -1.39 9.34
C ARG A 262 17.52 -1.93 8.16
N LEU A 263 17.91 -1.61 6.92
CA LEU A 263 17.25 -2.14 5.73
C LEU A 263 17.52 -3.64 5.62
N ALA A 264 16.45 -4.43 5.61
CA ALA A 264 16.55 -5.88 5.48
C ALA A 264 17.21 -6.27 4.14
N THR A 265 18.13 -7.20 4.18
CA THR A 265 18.79 -7.76 3.01
C THR A 265 17.76 -8.37 2.07
N LEU A 266 17.89 -8.08 0.77
CA LEU A 266 17.04 -8.66 -0.25
C LEU A 266 17.56 -10.01 -0.68
N TYR A 267 16.68 -11.00 -0.71
CA TYR A 267 16.95 -12.35 -1.18
C TYR A 267 16.09 -12.69 -2.38
N THR A 268 16.56 -13.60 -3.20
CA THR A 268 15.86 -14.18 -4.34
C THR A 268 16.10 -15.69 -4.37
N GLU A 269 15.54 -16.38 -5.33
CA GLU A 269 15.79 -17.79 -5.60
C GLU A 269 16.69 -17.95 -6.84
N ASP A 270 17.64 -18.89 -6.79
CA ASP A 270 18.37 -19.33 -7.98
C ASP A 270 17.54 -20.34 -8.81
N SER A 271 18.10 -20.80 -9.91
CA SER A 271 17.46 -21.81 -10.78
C SER A 271 17.15 -23.12 -10.10
N ALA A 272 17.85 -23.44 -9.00
CA ALA A 272 17.64 -24.62 -8.16
C ALA A 272 16.65 -24.38 -7.00
N LYS A 273 15.98 -23.22 -6.97
CA LYS A 273 15.08 -22.80 -5.89
C LYS A 273 15.74 -22.61 -4.55
N LYS A 274 17.04 -22.36 -4.54
CA LYS A 274 17.79 -22.04 -3.34
C LYS A 274 17.74 -20.54 -3.08
N VAL A 275 17.48 -20.16 -1.83
CA VAL A 275 17.52 -18.77 -1.39
C VAL A 275 18.94 -18.25 -1.43
N ILE A 276 19.17 -17.20 -2.19
CA ILE A 276 20.43 -16.51 -2.36
C ILE A 276 20.25 -15.02 -2.18
N LYS A 277 21.31 -14.31 -1.77
CA LYS A 277 21.28 -12.85 -1.71
C LYS A 277 21.06 -12.30 -3.13
N ALA A 278 20.15 -11.35 -3.26
CA ALA A 278 19.91 -10.69 -4.55
C ALA A 278 21.17 -9.94 -5.01
N ALA A 279 21.44 -9.97 -6.32
CA ALA A 279 22.48 -9.15 -6.92
C ALA A 279 22.16 -7.65 -6.74
N ASP A 280 23.17 -6.79 -6.87
CA ASP A 280 23.00 -5.34 -6.71
C ASP A 280 21.97 -4.78 -7.71
N HIS A 281 21.91 -5.36 -8.90
CA HIS A 281 20.90 -5.09 -9.92
C HIS A 281 20.16 -6.36 -10.27
N VAL A 282 18.83 -6.29 -10.23
CA VAL A 282 17.94 -7.38 -10.61
C VAL A 282 17.10 -6.90 -11.79
N ASP A 283 17.16 -7.62 -12.92
CA ASP A 283 16.32 -7.32 -14.07
C ASP A 283 14.88 -7.81 -13.78
N ILE A 284 14.07 -6.88 -13.29
CA ILE A 284 12.62 -7.06 -13.21
C ILE A 284 11.98 -6.08 -14.18
N ASN A 285 12.08 -6.37 -15.50
CA ASN A 285 11.58 -5.52 -16.58
C ASN A 285 12.08 -4.06 -16.50
N GLY A 286 13.37 -3.90 -16.31
CA GLY A 286 14.06 -2.65 -16.08
C GLY A 286 14.92 -2.74 -14.82
N ASP A 287 15.99 -2.07 -14.86
CA ASP A 287 17.03 -2.08 -13.85
C ASP A 287 16.49 -1.75 -12.44
N PHE A 288 16.27 -2.78 -11.63
CA PHE A 288 15.88 -2.63 -10.23
C PHE A 288 17.14 -2.65 -9.37
N ASP A 289 17.45 -1.52 -8.74
CA ASP A 289 18.51 -1.43 -7.74
C ASP A 289 18.07 -2.15 -6.45
N SER A 290 18.74 -3.26 -6.11
CA SER A 290 18.44 -4.04 -4.91
C SER A 290 18.75 -3.26 -3.62
N ASN A 291 19.54 -2.18 -3.69
CA ASN A 291 19.79 -1.29 -2.56
C ASN A 291 18.60 -0.32 -2.31
N TYR A 292 17.66 -0.18 -3.29
CA TYR A 292 16.45 0.57 -3.01
C TYR A 292 15.80 0.05 -1.71
N PRO A 293 15.35 0.90 -0.78
CA PRO A 293 15.28 2.36 -0.81
C PRO A 293 16.49 3.09 -0.17
N ALA A 294 17.63 2.41 0.04
CA ALA A 294 18.87 3.03 0.53
C ALA A 294 19.63 3.74 -0.61
N THR A 295 18.91 4.43 -1.46
CA THR A 295 19.38 5.20 -2.61
C THR A 295 18.65 6.54 -2.67
N GLU A 296 19.12 7.45 -3.52
CA GLU A 296 18.40 8.68 -3.81
C GLU A 296 17.41 8.48 -4.95
N GLY A 297 16.22 9.05 -4.83
CA GLY A 297 15.23 9.00 -5.89
C GLY A 297 14.11 10.01 -5.73
N THR A 298 13.30 10.15 -6.79
CA THR A 298 12.16 11.07 -6.85
C THR A 298 10.88 10.39 -7.35
N TYR A 299 10.93 9.08 -7.62
CA TYR A 299 9.77 8.30 -8.03
C TYR A 299 9.07 7.73 -6.80
N TYR A 300 8.01 8.39 -6.36
CA TYR A 300 7.23 7.99 -5.18
C TYR A 300 6.06 7.09 -5.60
N SER A 301 6.34 5.80 -5.85
CA SER A 301 5.31 4.86 -6.28
C SER A 301 4.21 4.67 -5.24
N GLY A 302 3.02 5.15 -5.53
CA GLY A 302 1.83 4.89 -4.69
C GLY A 302 1.39 3.43 -4.69
N GLY A 303 1.82 2.67 -5.70
CA GLY A 303 1.50 1.25 -5.85
C GLY A 303 2.43 0.30 -5.11
N GLY A 304 3.66 0.73 -4.74
CA GLY A 304 4.62 -0.24 -4.20
C GLY A 304 5.88 0.34 -3.56
N GLY A 305 6.05 1.66 -3.52
CA GLY A 305 7.33 2.30 -3.24
C GLY A 305 7.72 2.43 -1.77
N LEU A 306 6.87 2.10 -0.81
CA LEU A 306 7.21 2.26 0.59
C LEU A 306 8.04 1.11 1.16
N SER A 307 8.86 1.47 2.13
CA SER A 307 9.50 0.56 3.06
C SER A 307 9.11 0.92 4.48
N SER A 308 8.96 -0.07 5.36
CA SER A 308 8.45 0.12 6.72
C SER A 308 8.91 -0.99 7.65
N THR A 309 8.71 -0.80 8.95
CA THR A 309 8.84 -1.86 9.95
C THR A 309 7.48 -2.53 10.21
N ALA A 310 7.51 -3.74 10.74
CA ALA A 310 6.29 -4.41 11.20
C ALA A 310 5.54 -3.55 12.23
N PHE A 311 6.26 -2.84 13.10
CA PHE A 311 5.66 -1.99 14.12
C PHE A 311 4.93 -0.77 13.55
N ASP A 312 5.57 -0.01 12.64
CA ASP A 312 4.94 1.14 12.02
C ASP A 312 3.68 0.74 11.22
N TYR A 313 3.78 -0.37 10.49
CA TYR A 313 2.62 -0.86 9.75
C TYR A 313 1.49 -1.35 10.68
N ALA A 314 1.84 -1.90 11.85
CA ALA A 314 0.84 -2.25 12.87
C ALA A 314 0.15 -1.00 13.45
N ILE A 315 0.86 0.13 13.61
CA ILE A 315 0.24 1.43 13.99
C ILE A 315 -0.79 1.85 12.94
N PHE A 316 -0.44 1.77 11.65
CA PHE A 316 -1.35 2.09 10.56
C PHE A 316 -2.60 1.20 10.57
N MET A 317 -2.44 -0.11 10.75
CA MET A 317 -3.56 -1.04 10.86
C MET A 317 -4.41 -0.76 12.10
N GLN A 318 -3.79 -0.44 13.25
CA GLN A 318 -4.52 -0.10 14.47
C GLN A 318 -5.33 1.19 14.30
N MET A 319 -4.82 2.18 13.58
CA MET A 319 -5.56 3.40 13.24
C MET A 319 -6.85 3.06 12.48
N LEU A 320 -6.79 2.17 11.50
CA LEU A 320 -7.98 1.72 10.76
C LEU A 320 -8.95 0.94 11.65
N LEU A 321 -8.46 0.02 12.49
CA LEU A 321 -9.27 -0.73 13.45
C LEU A 321 -9.99 0.18 14.47
N ASN A 322 -9.38 1.28 14.83
CA ASN A 322 -9.99 2.30 15.71
C ASN A 322 -10.99 3.20 14.97
N GLY A 323 -11.28 2.95 13.70
CA GLY A 323 -12.18 3.77 12.88
C GLY A 323 -11.56 5.12 12.48
N GLY A 324 -10.28 5.09 12.11
CA GLY A 324 -9.56 6.22 11.52
C GLY A 324 -8.78 7.10 12.51
N GLU A 325 -8.56 6.61 13.74
CA GLU A 325 -7.89 7.39 14.79
C GLU A 325 -6.84 6.56 15.53
N TYR A 326 -5.71 7.18 15.86
CA TYR A 326 -4.69 6.59 16.70
C TYR A 326 -4.03 7.64 17.57
N ASN A 327 -3.84 7.34 18.86
CA ASN A 327 -3.18 8.22 19.83
C ASN A 327 -3.71 9.67 19.83
N GLY A 328 -5.04 9.83 19.75
CA GLY A 328 -5.72 11.14 19.72
C GLY A 328 -5.58 11.90 18.40
N LYS A 329 -4.98 11.29 17.35
CA LYS A 329 -4.88 11.86 16.01
C LYS A 329 -5.83 11.16 15.06
N ARG A 330 -6.77 11.91 14.51
CA ARG A 330 -7.72 11.41 13.51
C ARG A 330 -7.17 11.63 12.11
N ILE A 331 -7.07 10.55 11.35
CA ILE A 331 -6.65 10.53 9.95
C ILE A 331 -7.87 10.47 9.03
N LEU A 332 -8.87 9.65 9.38
CA LEU A 332 -10.12 9.48 8.63
C LEU A 332 -11.31 9.46 9.58
N GLY A 333 -12.48 9.80 9.07
CA GLY A 333 -13.75 9.56 9.72
C GLY A 333 -14.13 8.08 9.74
N ARG A 334 -14.86 7.64 10.76
CA ARG A 334 -15.31 6.24 10.89
C ARG A 334 -16.15 5.79 9.68
N ALA A 335 -17.00 6.66 9.15
CA ALA A 335 -17.83 6.35 7.98
C ALA A 335 -16.98 6.04 6.75
N THR A 336 -15.89 6.77 6.53
CA THR A 336 -14.96 6.55 5.43
C THR A 336 -14.20 5.25 5.59
N VAL A 337 -13.71 4.95 6.80
CA VAL A 337 -13.07 3.65 7.08
C VAL A 337 -14.05 2.50 6.81
N ASN A 338 -15.30 2.62 7.24
CA ASN A 338 -16.32 1.61 6.95
C ASN A 338 -16.57 1.46 5.45
N MET A 339 -16.63 2.58 4.69
CA MET A 339 -16.76 2.55 3.24
C MET A 339 -15.58 1.81 2.57
N MET A 340 -14.36 2.02 3.05
CA MET A 340 -13.16 1.36 2.53
C MET A 340 -13.12 -0.15 2.79
N THR A 341 -13.83 -0.62 3.83
CA THR A 341 -13.75 -2.02 4.30
C THR A 341 -14.95 -2.87 3.91
N VAL A 342 -15.88 -2.35 3.12
CA VAL A 342 -16.97 -3.14 2.52
C VAL A 342 -16.64 -3.51 1.07
N SER A 343 -17.23 -4.61 0.60
CA SER A 343 -17.06 -5.02 -0.80
C SER A 343 -17.59 -3.92 -1.75
N GLN A 344 -16.73 -3.54 -2.69
CA GLN A 344 -17.06 -2.57 -3.75
C GLN A 344 -17.49 -3.26 -5.05
N TYR A 345 -17.49 -4.59 -5.08
CA TYR A 345 -17.85 -5.38 -6.25
C TYR A 345 -19.24 -5.96 -6.10
N ASP A 346 -20.04 -5.86 -7.16
CA ASP A 346 -21.25 -6.66 -7.29
C ASP A 346 -20.84 -8.12 -7.57
N LYS A 347 -21.47 -9.09 -6.90
CA LYS A 347 -21.18 -10.53 -7.06
C LYS A 347 -21.32 -11.03 -8.50
N THR A 348 -22.00 -10.28 -9.35
CA THR A 348 -22.24 -10.61 -10.76
C THR A 348 -21.06 -10.30 -11.68
N ASN A 349 -20.08 -9.47 -11.26
CA ASN A 349 -18.97 -9.00 -12.10
C ASN A 349 -17.63 -9.65 -11.77
N TRP A 350 -17.61 -10.68 -10.91
CA TRP A 350 -16.41 -11.43 -10.61
C TRP A 350 -16.30 -12.62 -11.55
N SER A 351 -15.61 -12.49 -12.66
CA SER A 351 -15.13 -13.64 -13.42
C SER A 351 -13.83 -14.12 -12.78
N SER A 352 -13.78 -15.38 -12.41
CA SER A 352 -12.63 -16.06 -11.80
C SER A 352 -11.49 -16.35 -12.80
N ASP A 353 -11.47 -15.70 -13.94
CA ASP A 353 -10.47 -15.88 -14.98
C ASP A 353 -9.31 -14.89 -14.77
N SER A 354 -8.43 -15.24 -13.82
CA SER A 354 -7.09 -14.65 -13.65
C SER A 354 -6.08 -15.75 -13.34
#